data_6d126eaea6565b6a9580cd7a343f5dbb
#
_entry.id   6d126eaea6565b6a9580cd7a343f5dbb
#
_cell.length_a   1.000
_cell.length_b   1.000
_cell.length_c   1.000
_cell.angle_alpha   90.00
_cell.angle_beta   90.00
_cell.angle_gamma   90.00
#
_symmetry.space_group_name_H-M   'P 1'
#
loop_
_entity.id
_entity.type
_entity.pdbx_description
1 polymer ?
#
loop_
_entity_poly.entity_id
_entity_poly.type
_entity_poly.pdbx_seq_one_letter_code
_entity_poly.pdbx_strand_id
1 'polypeptide(L)'
;MIGINNNDIIGSNTANITMDSLSASRMMSRTPSPSPSPPPPSRSSPSPPPPSSRSSPPPSSPISDFTENNMTTTNAITSTQKAKKKGYLELILGPMFSGKTSTLKKIYDQCTYCDIPVMVINYSADKRYSTDDVMSTHDKIMIPCIMANTIAEILDNYGEKLSTAEVILINEGQFFTDIEYVISLVEEMHKRVYICGLDGDFQKHKIGSIFELIPYCDNICKLKSLCSECRDGTPGLFSYRITNEVNQVVIGVDNYKPLCRVCYKRLTIEKESKYTARDVNGVYNYDV
;
A
#
# COMPACT_ATOMS: atom_id res chain seq x y z
N MET A 1 61.77 21.89 18.85
CA MET A 1 62.72 21.94 17.72
C MET A 1 61.84 21.92 16.49
N ILE A 2 61.68 23.09 15.91
CA ILE A 2 62.21 23.50 14.61
C ILE A 2 61.35 22.85 13.52
N GLY A 3 60.60 23.52 12.69
CA GLY A 3 60.56 24.90 12.21
C GLY A 3 59.90 24.86 10.83
N ILE A 4 58.90 25.76 10.54
CA ILE A 4 59.09 26.90 9.63
C ILE A 4 59.33 26.44 8.15
N ASN A 5 58.66 26.88 7.14
CA ASN A 5 58.08 28.12 6.63
C ASN A 5 57.41 27.81 5.27
N ASN A 6 56.31 28.44 4.97
CA ASN A 6 56.14 29.72 4.24
C ASN A 6 56.28 29.70 2.71
N ASN A 7 55.24 30.31 2.18
CA ASN A 7 55.18 31.35 1.14
C ASN A 7 55.05 30.95 -0.31
N ASP A 8 53.96 31.43 -0.82
CA ASP A 8 53.66 32.60 -1.70
C ASP A 8 53.82 32.29 -3.20
N ILE A 9 52.89 32.66 -4.03
CA ILE A 9 52.78 33.89 -4.79
C ILE A 9 51.67 33.76 -5.86
N ILE A 10 50.63 34.56 -5.77
CA ILE A 10 50.06 35.58 -6.69
C ILE A 10 50.18 35.31 -8.20
N GLY A 11 49.03 35.43 -8.89
CA GLY A 11 48.96 35.61 -10.33
C GLY A 11 47.54 35.84 -10.85
N SER A 12 47.10 37.09 -10.72
CA SER A 12 45.94 37.65 -11.43
C SER A 12 46.12 37.65 -12.94
N ASN A 13 45.04 37.36 -13.70
CA ASN A 13 44.82 38.08 -14.96
C ASN A 13 43.36 38.06 -15.37
N THR A 14 42.78 39.22 -15.29
CA THR A 14 41.57 39.70 -15.96
C THR A 14 41.83 39.87 -17.46
N ALA A 15 40.93 39.42 -18.30
CA ALA A 15 40.78 39.93 -19.63
C ALA A 15 39.31 39.99 -20.01
N ASN A 16 38.81 41.21 -20.00
CA ASN A 16 37.63 41.68 -20.71
C ASN A 16 37.83 41.54 -22.22
N ILE A 17 36.87 41.05 -22.95
CA ILE A 17 36.68 41.40 -24.37
C ILE A 17 35.18 41.57 -24.65
N THR A 18 34.93 42.69 -25.20
CA THR A 18 33.76 43.43 -25.62
C THR A 18 32.82 42.74 -26.58
N MET A 19 31.57 43.24 -26.53
CA MET A 19 30.50 43.14 -27.54
C MET A 19 31.00 43.36 -28.96
N ASP A 20 30.38 42.61 -29.91
CA ASP A 20 29.91 43.25 -31.11
C ASP A 20 28.68 42.54 -31.72
N SER A 21 27.78 43.37 -32.14
CA SER A 21 26.51 43.18 -32.73
C SER A 21 26.61 42.67 -34.17
N LEU A 22 25.70 41.77 -34.58
CA LEU A 22 25.15 41.83 -35.96
C LEU A 22 23.79 41.12 -36.03
N SER A 23 22.82 41.92 -36.32
CA SER A 23 21.44 41.62 -36.71
C SER A 23 21.34 40.80 -37.98
N ALA A 24 20.47 39.76 -37.96
CA ALA A 24 19.86 39.30 -39.19
C ALA A 24 18.42 38.79 -38.89
N SER A 25 17.48 39.62 -39.27
CA SER A 25 16.06 39.35 -39.37
C SER A 25 15.79 38.14 -40.28
N ARG A 26 15.07 37.14 -39.76
CA ARG A 26 14.38 36.21 -40.62
C ARG A 26 12.94 36.07 -40.10
N MET A 27 12.05 36.84 -40.73
CA MET A 27 10.61 36.65 -40.74
C MET A 27 10.33 35.22 -41.23
N MET A 28 9.82 34.36 -40.39
CA MET A 28 9.08 33.17 -40.83
C MET A 28 7.60 33.38 -40.49
N SER A 29 6.81 33.42 -41.52
CA SER A 29 5.35 33.48 -41.56
C SER A 29 4.75 32.37 -40.69
N ARG A 30 4.00 32.75 -39.67
CA ARG A 30 3.12 31.86 -38.92
C ARG A 30 1.88 31.58 -39.75
N THR A 31 1.68 30.34 -40.19
CA THR A 31 0.39 29.85 -40.65
C THR A 31 -0.54 29.69 -39.46
N PRO A 32 -1.79 30.08 -39.51
CA PRO A 32 -2.73 29.89 -38.41
C PRO A 32 -3.07 28.42 -38.25
N SER A 33 -3.09 27.95 -37.00
CA SER A 33 -3.53 26.62 -36.60
C SER A 33 -5.01 26.41 -36.95
N PRO A 34 -5.43 25.21 -37.40
CA PRO A 34 -6.84 24.94 -37.67
C PRO A 34 -7.61 24.90 -36.33
N SER A 35 -8.83 25.46 -36.38
CA SER A 35 -9.78 25.47 -35.27
C SER A 35 -10.13 24.06 -34.82
N PRO A 36 -10.33 23.82 -33.50
CA PRO A 36 -10.76 22.51 -33.02
C PRO A 36 -12.17 22.18 -33.52
N SER A 37 -12.33 20.92 -33.94
CA SER A 37 -13.62 20.37 -34.38
C SER A 37 -14.64 20.40 -33.22
N PRO A 38 -15.94 20.60 -33.48
CA PRO A 38 -16.95 20.57 -32.45
C PRO A 38 -17.06 19.17 -31.80
N PRO A 39 -17.39 19.09 -30.50
CA PRO A 39 -17.56 17.81 -29.83
C PRO A 39 -18.74 17.02 -30.43
N PRO A 40 -18.67 15.66 -30.43
CA PRO A 40 -19.77 14.84 -30.90
C PRO A 40 -21.00 15.00 -29.99
N PRO A 41 -22.23 14.83 -30.56
CA PRO A 41 -23.45 14.97 -29.78
C PRO A 41 -23.51 13.95 -28.65
N SER A 42 -23.88 14.40 -27.44
CA SER A 42 -24.09 13.59 -26.26
C SER A 42 -25.12 12.49 -26.52
N ARG A 43 -24.70 11.24 -26.35
CA ARG A 43 -25.62 10.10 -26.33
C ARG A 43 -26.57 10.26 -25.14
N SER A 44 -27.86 10.35 -25.42
CA SER A 44 -28.92 10.25 -24.45
C SER A 44 -28.86 8.90 -23.75
N SER A 45 -28.80 8.92 -22.42
CA SER A 45 -28.87 7.73 -21.58
C SER A 45 -30.18 7.00 -21.78
N PRO A 46 -30.20 5.66 -21.90
CA PRO A 46 -31.46 4.91 -21.93
C PRO A 46 -32.14 5.01 -20.56
N SER A 47 -33.45 5.20 -20.57
CA SER A 47 -34.33 5.22 -19.41
C SER A 47 -34.23 3.89 -18.64
N PRO A 48 -34.32 3.91 -17.30
CA PRO A 48 -34.32 2.69 -16.52
C PRO A 48 -35.56 1.84 -16.82
N PRO A 49 -35.47 0.49 -16.80
CA PRO A 49 -36.62 -0.38 -16.99
C PRO A 49 -37.62 -0.21 -15.85
N PRO A 50 -38.92 -0.44 -16.09
CA PRO A 50 -39.96 -0.36 -15.06
C PRO A 50 -39.75 -1.43 -13.98
N PRO A 51 -40.16 -1.17 -12.73
CA PRO A 51 -40.00 -2.14 -11.64
C PRO A 51 -40.88 -3.37 -11.91
N SER A 52 -40.27 -4.56 -11.82
CA SER A 52 -40.96 -5.84 -11.90
C SER A 52 -41.95 -5.99 -10.75
N SER A 53 -43.19 -6.32 -11.09
CA SER A 53 -44.29 -6.59 -10.16
C SER A 53 -43.89 -7.75 -9.22
N ARG A 54 -43.84 -7.51 -7.94
CA ARG A 54 -43.74 -8.53 -6.90
C ARG A 54 -45.03 -9.36 -6.90
N SER A 55 -44.91 -10.65 -7.19
CA SER A 55 -45.94 -11.63 -6.93
C SER A 55 -46.06 -11.87 -5.43
N SER A 56 -47.29 -11.81 -4.93
CA SER A 56 -47.69 -12.10 -3.56
C SER A 56 -47.39 -13.55 -3.16
N PRO A 57 -47.04 -13.85 -1.90
CA PRO A 57 -46.89 -15.23 -1.44
C PRO A 57 -48.27 -15.93 -1.31
N PRO A 58 -48.36 -17.27 -1.48
CA PRO A 58 -49.61 -18.00 -1.33
C PRO A 58 -50.08 -18.07 0.12
N PRO A 59 -51.40 -18.27 0.38
CA PRO A 59 -51.98 -18.29 1.72
C PRO A 59 -51.58 -19.56 2.49
N SER A 60 -51.27 -19.38 3.78
CA SER A 60 -50.98 -20.43 4.74
C SER A 60 -52.21 -21.22 5.09
N SER A 61 -52.08 -22.56 5.06
CA SER A 61 -53.06 -23.54 5.54
C SER A 61 -53.22 -23.51 7.07
N PRO A 62 -54.41 -23.87 7.65
CA PRO A 62 -54.63 -23.78 9.07
C PRO A 62 -54.02 -24.96 9.83
N ILE A 63 -53.37 -24.63 10.95
CA ILE A 63 -52.86 -25.62 11.91
C ILE A 63 -53.97 -25.88 12.92
N SER A 64 -54.29 -27.18 13.06
CA SER A 64 -55.21 -27.75 14.02
C SER A 64 -54.65 -27.71 15.44
N ASP A 65 -55.55 -27.42 16.38
CA ASP A 65 -55.42 -27.45 17.82
C ASP A 65 -54.81 -28.73 18.38
N PHE A 66 -53.89 -28.58 19.32
CA PHE A 66 -53.70 -29.52 20.41
C PHE A 66 -53.60 -28.80 21.76
N THR A 67 -54.49 -29.18 22.61
CA THR A 67 -54.81 -28.73 23.97
C THR A 67 -53.67 -28.96 24.97
N GLU A 68 -53.68 -28.02 25.91
CA GLU A 68 -53.11 -27.94 27.27
C GLU A 68 -52.71 -29.27 27.95
N ASN A 69 -51.56 -29.26 28.61
CA ASN A 69 -51.45 -29.34 30.11
C ASN A 69 -49.96 -29.47 30.51
N ASN A 70 -49.39 -28.55 31.23
CA ASN A 70 -48.94 -28.70 32.61
C ASN A 70 -47.99 -27.54 33.02
N MET A 71 -48.45 -26.85 34.05
CA MET A 71 -47.64 -26.01 34.92
C MET A 71 -46.39 -26.75 35.43
N THR A 72 -45.25 -26.15 35.32
CA THR A 72 -44.27 -26.12 36.43
C THR A 72 -43.14 -25.12 36.14
N THR A 73 -43.08 -24.10 36.97
CA THR A 73 -41.89 -23.38 37.46
C THR A 73 -41.00 -22.65 36.46
N THR A 74 -41.28 -21.37 36.31
CA THR A 74 -40.42 -20.27 35.89
C THR A 74 -39.05 -20.36 36.55
N ASN A 75 -38.00 -20.64 35.79
CA ASN A 75 -36.71 -20.08 36.00
C ASN A 75 -36.38 -19.28 34.73
N ALA A 76 -36.66 -17.98 34.77
CA ALA A 76 -36.20 -17.04 33.79
C ALA A 76 -34.67 -16.94 33.85
N ILE A 77 -33.97 -17.80 33.12
CA ILE A 77 -32.58 -17.58 32.81
C ILE A 77 -32.53 -16.53 31.70
N THR A 78 -32.52 -15.26 32.15
CA THR A 78 -32.13 -14.15 31.29
C THR A 78 -30.61 -14.23 31.10
N SER A 79 -30.14 -15.27 30.42
CA SER A 79 -28.82 -15.26 29.83
C SER A 79 -28.95 -14.52 28.49
N THR A 80 -28.76 -13.21 28.51
CA THR A 80 -28.25 -12.51 27.33
C THR A 80 -26.93 -13.17 26.98
N GLN A 81 -26.98 -14.19 26.13
CA GLN A 81 -25.81 -14.74 25.49
C GLN A 81 -25.22 -13.63 24.65
N LYS A 82 -24.27 -12.88 25.25
CA LYS A 82 -23.41 -11.95 24.54
C LYS A 82 -22.82 -12.77 23.38
N ALA A 83 -23.21 -12.45 22.15
CA ALA A 83 -22.74 -13.17 20.97
C ALA A 83 -21.22 -13.36 21.08
N LYS A 84 -20.76 -14.60 21.08
CA LYS A 84 -19.36 -14.94 21.30
C LYS A 84 -18.56 -14.17 20.23
N LYS A 85 -17.70 -13.22 20.63
CA LYS A 85 -16.88 -12.45 19.69
C LYS A 85 -16.08 -13.47 18.87
N LYS A 86 -16.20 -13.40 17.54
CA LYS A 86 -15.47 -14.26 16.61
C LYS A 86 -14.21 -13.50 16.17
N GLY A 87 -13.06 -14.19 16.19
CA GLY A 87 -11.86 -13.65 15.57
C GLY A 87 -12.04 -13.41 14.08
N TYR A 88 -11.25 -12.52 13.50
CA TYR A 88 -11.28 -12.19 12.08
C TYR A 88 -9.89 -11.81 11.60
N LEU A 89 -9.45 -12.33 10.47
CA LEU A 89 -8.18 -12.01 9.83
C LEU A 89 -8.40 -11.57 8.39
N GLU A 90 -7.91 -10.37 8.05
CA GLU A 90 -7.92 -9.87 6.68
C GLU A 90 -6.52 -9.46 6.23
N LEU A 91 -6.12 -9.92 5.04
CA LEU A 91 -4.90 -9.52 4.38
C LEU A 91 -5.18 -8.47 3.30
N ILE A 92 -4.53 -7.31 3.41
CA ILE A 92 -4.64 -6.19 2.46
C ILE A 92 -3.33 -6.11 1.69
N LEU A 93 -3.29 -6.77 0.54
CA LEU A 93 -2.09 -6.95 -0.27
C LEU A 93 -2.09 -6.04 -1.49
N GLY A 94 -0.91 -5.68 -1.97
CA GLY A 94 -0.82 -4.90 -3.21
C GLY A 94 0.57 -4.32 -3.44
N PRO A 95 0.84 -3.81 -4.66
CA PRO A 95 2.11 -3.18 -4.99
C PRO A 95 2.32 -1.87 -4.20
N MET A 96 3.48 -1.28 -4.32
CA MET A 96 3.71 0.08 -3.82
C MET A 96 2.70 1.06 -4.46
N PHE A 97 2.33 2.09 -3.73
CA PHE A 97 1.35 3.12 -4.15
C PHE A 97 -0.09 2.61 -4.39
N SER A 98 -0.45 1.43 -3.89
CA SER A 98 -1.81 0.87 -4.05
C SER A 98 -2.81 1.32 -2.98
N GLY A 99 -2.40 2.15 -2.01
CA GLY A 99 -3.29 2.65 -0.95
C GLY A 99 -3.46 1.71 0.24
N LYS A 100 -2.54 0.77 0.47
CA LYS A 100 -2.58 -0.16 1.62
C LYS A 100 -2.69 0.57 2.96
N THR A 101 -1.75 1.47 3.23
CA THR A 101 -1.72 2.26 4.47
C THR A 101 -2.97 3.15 4.60
N SER A 102 -3.47 3.70 3.49
CA SER A 102 -4.72 4.47 3.47
C SER A 102 -5.93 3.61 3.82
N THR A 103 -5.93 2.33 3.43
CA THR A 103 -6.98 1.38 3.80
C THR A 103 -6.95 1.07 5.31
N LEU A 104 -5.76 0.83 5.89
CA LEU A 104 -5.62 0.69 7.34
C LEU A 104 -6.09 1.94 8.08
N LYS A 105 -5.72 3.13 7.56
CA LYS A 105 -6.17 4.40 8.13
C LYS A 105 -7.70 4.49 8.16
N LYS A 106 -8.36 4.13 7.07
CA LYS A 106 -9.82 4.13 7.01
C LYS A 106 -10.45 3.23 8.09
N ILE A 107 -9.87 2.05 8.32
CA ILE A 107 -10.32 1.13 9.38
C ILE A 107 -10.08 1.75 10.76
N TYR A 108 -8.90 2.37 10.97
CA TYR A 108 -8.58 3.10 12.18
C TYR A 108 -9.61 4.21 12.49
N ASP A 109 -9.91 5.06 11.50
CA ASP A 109 -10.88 6.15 11.63
C ASP A 109 -12.29 5.62 11.99
N GLN A 110 -12.70 4.49 11.36
CA GLN A 110 -13.97 3.84 11.68
C GLN A 110 -14.00 3.31 13.11
N CYS A 111 -12.92 2.68 13.57
CA CYS A 111 -12.81 2.20 14.95
C CYS A 111 -12.88 3.36 15.94
N THR A 112 -12.12 4.42 15.68
CA THR A 112 -12.09 5.62 16.53
C THR A 112 -13.48 6.30 16.59
N TYR A 113 -14.15 6.42 15.45
CA TYR A 113 -15.51 7.00 15.40
C TYR A 113 -16.53 6.18 16.19
N CYS A 114 -16.35 4.86 16.25
CA CYS A 114 -17.25 3.93 16.95
C CYS A 114 -16.79 3.61 18.39
N ASP A 115 -15.79 4.29 18.93
CA ASP A 115 -15.18 4.01 20.24
C ASP A 115 -14.73 2.54 20.41
N ILE A 116 -14.28 1.90 19.30
CA ILE A 116 -13.75 0.55 19.31
C ILE A 116 -12.26 0.61 19.63
N PRO A 117 -11.79 -0.05 20.70
CA PRO A 117 -10.37 -0.07 21.04
C PRO A 117 -9.53 -0.66 19.92
N VAL A 118 -8.61 0.14 19.37
CA VAL A 118 -7.75 -0.24 18.24
C VAL A 118 -6.28 -0.09 18.62
N MET A 119 -5.47 -1.08 18.23
CA MET A 119 -4.02 -1.08 18.38
C MET A 119 -3.40 -1.08 16.99
N VAL A 120 -2.45 -0.17 16.76
CA VAL A 120 -1.75 -0.06 15.47
C VAL A 120 -0.29 -0.44 15.68
N ILE A 121 0.21 -1.32 14.84
CA ILE A 121 1.59 -1.84 14.85
C ILE A 121 2.23 -1.51 13.51
N ASN A 122 3.42 -0.90 13.55
CA ASN A 122 4.22 -0.63 12.37
C ASN A 122 5.61 -1.26 12.52
N TYR A 123 6.19 -1.70 11.38
CA TYR A 123 7.54 -2.28 11.41
C TYR A 123 8.60 -1.21 11.70
N SER A 124 9.48 -1.48 12.69
CA SER A 124 10.41 -0.46 13.24
C SER A 124 11.42 0.08 12.22
N ALA A 125 11.84 -0.72 11.24
CA ALA A 125 12.77 -0.24 10.20
C ALA A 125 12.09 0.66 9.16
N ASP A 126 10.75 0.81 9.20
CA ASP A 126 10.02 1.71 8.32
C ASP A 126 10.07 3.17 8.83
N LYS A 127 11.27 3.73 8.87
CA LYS A 127 11.53 5.12 9.28
C LYS A 127 11.31 6.16 8.17
N ARG A 128 10.51 5.83 7.16
CA ARG A 128 10.36 6.67 5.95
C ARG A 128 9.84 8.07 6.19
N TYR A 129 9.13 8.32 7.30
CA TYR A 129 8.43 9.60 7.50
C TYR A 129 8.53 10.22 8.90
N SER A 130 9.05 9.52 9.92
CA SER A 130 9.19 10.09 11.26
C SER A 130 10.17 9.32 12.15
N THR A 131 10.71 10.03 13.15
CA THR A 131 11.50 9.48 14.26
C THR A 131 10.58 9.12 15.45
N ASP A 132 9.30 9.44 15.39
CA ASP A 132 8.30 9.24 16.43
C ASP A 132 7.49 7.95 16.17
N ASP A 133 6.84 7.43 17.21
CA ASP A 133 5.96 6.25 17.17
C ASP A 133 4.65 6.52 16.40
N VAL A 134 4.78 6.87 15.12
CA VAL A 134 3.66 7.19 14.24
C VAL A 134 3.80 6.50 12.88
N MET A 135 2.71 5.91 12.42
CA MET A 135 2.57 5.43 11.05
C MET A 135 2.10 6.57 10.16
N SER A 136 2.82 6.86 9.09
CA SER A 136 2.47 7.92 8.14
C SER A 136 1.92 7.36 6.84
N THR A 137 0.84 7.96 6.34
CA THR A 137 0.37 7.74 4.97
C THR A 137 1.19 8.58 3.97
N HIS A 138 1.06 8.31 2.66
CA HIS A 138 1.64 9.17 1.61
C HIS A 138 1.17 10.64 1.72
N ASP A 139 -0.03 10.87 2.24
CA ASP A 139 -0.60 12.21 2.46
C ASP A 139 -0.12 12.84 3.78
N LYS A 140 0.92 12.27 4.41
CA LYS A 140 1.51 12.72 5.69
C LYS A 140 0.52 12.77 6.87
N ILE A 141 -0.54 11.97 6.82
CA ILE A 141 -1.43 11.79 7.95
C ILE A 141 -0.79 10.80 8.91
N MET A 142 -0.65 11.21 10.18
CA MET A 142 0.00 10.41 11.21
C MET A 142 -1.03 9.69 12.06
N ILE A 143 -0.79 8.41 12.34
CA ILE A 143 -1.59 7.58 13.25
C ILE A 143 -0.65 7.09 14.35
N PRO A 144 -0.98 7.28 15.64
CA PRO A 144 -0.20 6.72 16.73
C PRO A 144 -0.08 5.20 16.56
N CYS A 145 1.13 4.66 16.63
CA CYS A 145 1.37 3.24 16.48
C CYS A 145 2.45 2.76 17.46
N ILE A 146 2.57 1.46 17.57
CA ILE A 146 3.68 0.81 18.26
C ILE A 146 4.66 0.36 17.18
N MET A 147 5.92 0.76 17.33
CA MET A 147 6.99 0.31 16.46
C MET A 147 7.57 -0.99 17.01
N ALA A 148 7.61 -2.04 16.20
CA ALA A 148 8.13 -3.35 16.59
C ALA A 148 8.89 -4.02 15.44
N ASN A 149 9.80 -4.93 15.78
CA ASN A 149 10.51 -5.74 14.79
C ASN A 149 9.90 -7.15 14.67
N THR A 150 9.22 -7.62 15.71
CA THR A 150 8.58 -8.94 15.77
C THR A 150 7.20 -8.84 16.43
N ILE A 151 6.34 -9.82 16.15
CA ILE A 151 5.04 -9.95 16.84
C ILE A 151 5.26 -10.45 18.27
N ALA A 152 6.27 -11.29 18.51
CA ALA A 152 6.64 -11.72 19.86
C ALA A 152 6.94 -10.53 20.80
N GLU A 153 7.66 -9.52 20.30
CA GLU A 153 7.91 -8.27 21.04
C GLU A 153 6.61 -7.58 21.50
N ILE A 154 5.57 -7.63 20.66
CA ILE A 154 4.25 -7.06 20.99
C ILE A 154 3.55 -7.90 22.07
N LEU A 155 3.61 -9.22 21.97
CA LEU A 155 3.01 -10.13 22.95
C LEU A 155 3.65 -9.95 24.33
N ASP A 156 4.97 -9.82 24.39
CA ASP A 156 5.75 -9.72 25.61
C ASP A 156 5.61 -8.35 26.30
N ASN A 157 5.66 -7.26 25.54
CA ASN A 157 5.78 -5.91 26.11
C ASN A 157 4.46 -5.13 26.16
N TYR A 158 3.44 -5.52 25.42
CA TYR A 158 2.19 -4.77 25.29
C TYR A 158 0.94 -5.57 25.62
N GLY A 159 1.06 -6.60 26.48
CA GLY A 159 -0.02 -7.51 26.84
C GLY A 159 -1.29 -6.81 27.36
N GLU A 160 -1.18 -5.74 28.13
CA GLU A 160 -2.33 -4.97 28.63
C GLU A 160 -3.05 -4.26 27.48
N LYS A 161 -2.33 -3.54 26.61
CA LYS A 161 -2.90 -2.88 25.42
C LYS A 161 -3.53 -3.91 24.50
N LEU A 162 -2.86 -5.04 24.30
CA LEU A 162 -3.32 -6.12 23.46
C LEU A 162 -4.61 -6.75 24.02
N SER A 163 -4.72 -6.93 25.35
CA SER A 163 -5.92 -7.47 25.98
C SER A 163 -7.13 -6.55 25.77
N THR A 164 -6.95 -5.24 25.88
CA THR A 164 -8.01 -4.24 25.72
C THR A 164 -8.40 -3.99 24.27
N ALA A 165 -7.46 -4.09 23.32
CA ALA A 165 -7.73 -3.88 21.90
C ALA A 165 -8.72 -4.91 21.35
N GLU A 166 -9.72 -4.47 20.60
CA GLU A 166 -10.63 -5.32 19.84
C GLU A 166 -10.17 -5.50 18.38
N VAL A 167 -9.52 -4.48 17.85
CA VAL A 167 -8.98 -4.42 16.49
C VAL A 167 -7.48 -4.22 16.54
N ILE A 168 -6.75 -4.97 15.73
CA ILE A 168 -5.31 -4.85 15.57
C ILE A 168 -5.02 -4.56 14.10
N LEU A 169 -4.28 -3.49 13.85
CA LEU A 169 -3.86 -3.07 12.51
C LEU A 169 -2.35 -3.22 12.40
N ILE A 170 -1.87 -4.02 11.45
CA ILE A 170 -0.45 -4.28 11.25
C ILE A 170 -0.05 -3.73 9.87
N ASN A 171 0.88 -2.77 9.87
CA ASN A 171 1.44 -2.21 8.65
C ASN A 171 2.76 -2.91 8.29
N GLU A 172 3.04 -3.04 6.98
CA GLU A 172 4.25 -3.65 6.42
C GLU A 172 4.48 -5.10 6.91
N GLY A 173 3.39 -5.88 6.99
CA GLY A 173 3.37 -7.24 7.53
C GLY A 173 4.38 -8.21 6.92
N GLN A 174 4.86 -7.96 5.68
CA GLN A 174 5.87 -8.80 5.03
C GLN A 174 7.24 -8.76 5.71
N PHE A 175 7.50 -7.80 6.58
CA PHE A 175 8.79 -7.66 7.26
C PHE A 175 8.85 -8.37 8.62
N PHE A 176 7.71 -8.74 9.19
CA PHE A 176 7.67 -9.52 10.43
C PHE A 176 8.01 -10.97 10.13
N THR A 177 9.11 -11.44 10.68
CA THR A 177 9.61 -12.82 10.45
C THR A 177 8.79 -13.87 11.18
N ASP A 178 8.04 -13.46 12.19
CA ASP A 178 7.20 -14.27 13.08
C ASP A 178 5.71 -13.89 12.96
N ILE A 179 5.29 -13.49 11.76
CA ILE A 179 3.93 -13.00 11.50
C ILE A 179 2.84 -14.05 11.82
N GLU A 180 3.19 -15.32 11.86
CA GLU A 180 2.29 -16.43 12.23
C GLU A 180 1.75 -16.35 13.66
N TYR A 181 2.39 -15.64 14.56
CA TYR A 181 1.87 -15.42 15.91
C TYR A 181 0.54 -14.64 15.94
N VAL A 182 0.20 -13.95 14.85
CA VAL A 182 -1.12 -13.31 14.74
C VAL A 182 -2.28 -14.31 14.73
N ILE A 183 -2.02 -15.59 14.40
CA ILE A 183 -3.05 -16.63 14.40
C ILE A 183 -3.61 -16.81 15.83
N SER A 184 -2.78 -16.79 16.86
CA SER A 184 -3.25 -16.87 18.26
C SER A 184 -4.09 -15.65 18.66
N LEU A 185 -3.75 -14.47 18.14
CA LEU A 185 -4.57 -13.26 18.37
C LEU A 185 -5.98 -13.41 17.82
N VAL A 186 -6.12 -14.09 16.69
CA VAL A 186 -7.41 -14.31 16.02
C VAL A 186 -8.17 -15.48 16.67
N GLU A 187 -7.54 -16.65 16.80
CA GLU A 187 -8.22 -17.88 17.19
C GLU A 187 -8.45 -17.98 18.70
N GLU A 188 -7.44 -17.57 19.50
CA GLU A 188 -7.49 -17.69 20.96
C GLU A 188 -8.02 -16.41 21.62
N MET A 189 -7.50 -15.25 21.21
CA MET A 189 -7.88 -13.96 21.78
C MET A 189 -9.09 -13.31 21.09
N HIS A 190 -9.59 -13.91 20.02
CA HIS A 190 -10.76 -13.46 19.24
C HIS A 190 -10.66 -12.01 18.76
N LYS A 191 -9.46 -11.55 18.39
CA LYS A 191 -9.22 -10.20 17.86
C LYS A 191 -9.61 -10.13 16.39
N ARG A 192 -9.95 -8.93 15.92
CA ARG A 192 -10.06 -8.61 14.49
C ARG A 192 -8.73 -8.04 14.03
N VAL A 193 -8.00 -8.78 13.21
CA VAL A 193 -6.66 -8.43 12.76
C VAL A 193 -6.69 -8.07 11.27
N TYR A 194 -6.16 -6.91 10.93
CA TYR A 194 -5.98 -6.45 9.55
C TYR A 194 -4.51 -6.23 9.29
N ILE A 195 -3.96 -6.92 8.30
CA ILE A 195 -2.54 -6.86 7.98
C ILE A 195 -2.38 -6.34 6.56
N CYS A 196 -1.65 -5.24 6.40
CA CYS A 196 -1.28 -4.81 5.07
C CYS A 196 0.19 -5.11 4.75
N GLY A 197 0.44 -5.45 3.48
CA GLY A 197 1.78 -5.79 3.02
C GLY A 197 1.92 -5.80 1.51
N LEU A 198 3.17 -5.87 1.05
CA LEU A 198 3.49 -6.04 -0.36
C LEU A 198 3.09 -7.43 -0.85
N ASP A 199 2.53 -7.49 -2.05
CA ASP A 199 2.13 -8.72 -2.73
C ASP A 199 3.25 -9.35 -3.59
N GLY A 200 4.45 -8.80 -3.50
CA GLY A 200 5.65 -9.26 -4.16
C GLY A 200 6.71 -8.17 -4.20
N ASP A 201 7.96 -8.58 -4.41
CA ASP A 201 9.08 -7.68 -4.61
C ASP A 201 9.08 -7.10 -6.05
N PHE A 202 10.13 -6.33 -6.37
CA PHE A 202 10.30 -5.73 -7.69
C PHE A 202 10.52 -6.74 -8.82
N GLN A 203 10.87 -7.99 -8.53
CA GLN A 203 11.01 -9.10 -9.47
C GLN A 203 9.78 -10.01 -9.49
N LYS A 204 8.75 -9.69 -8.71
CA LYS A 204 7.52 -10.48 -8.50
C LYS A 204 7.75 -11.76 -7.71
N HIS A 205 8.84 -11.84 -6.94
CA HIS A 205 9.07 -12.92 -6.02
C HIS A 205 8.32 -12.67 -4.70
N LYS A 206 8.07 -13.75 -3.97
CA LYS A 206 7.52 -13.69 -2.62
C LYS A 206 8.44 -12.87 -1.70
N ILE A 207 7.85 -12.02 -0.88
CA ILE A 207 8.55 -11.22 0.13
C ILE A 207 8.00 -11.54 1.51
N GLY A 208 8.87 -12.00 2.42
CA GLY A 208 8.50 -12.38 3.77
C GLY A 208 7.50 -13.53 3.87
N SER A 209 6.90 -13.70 5.05
CA SER A 209 6.02 -14.81 5.40
C SER A 209 4.53 -14.46 5.43
N ILE A 210 4.13 -13.24 5.05
CA ILE A 210 2.73 -12.79 5.09
C ILE A 210 1.78 -13.72 4.31
N PHE A 211 2.25 -14.40 3.27
CA PHE A 211 1.46 -15.32 2.46
C PHE A 211 1.13 -16.64 3.16
N GLU A 212 1.89 -17.00 4.21
CA GLU A 212 1.62 -18.18 5.03
C GLU A 212 0.31 -18.03 5.82
N LEU A 213 -0.18 -16.80 5.98
CA LEU A 213 -1.45 -16.50 6.63
C LEU A 213 -2.68 -16.74 5.74
N ILE A 214 -2.51 -16.98 4.45
CA ILE A 214 -3.63 -17.18 3.50
C ILE A 214 -4.59 -18.28 3.95
N PRO A 215 -4.14 -19.47 4.42
CA PRO A 215 -5.04 -20.51 4.87
C PRO A 215 -5.85 -20.16 6.12
N TYR A 216 -5.44 -19.16 6.88
CA TYR A 216 -6.03 -18.75 8.16
C TYR A 216 -6.92 -17.52 8.04
N CYS A 217 -6.84 -16.78 6.92
CA CYS A 217 -7.56 -15.52 6.79
C CYS A 217 -9.00 -15.71 6.31
N ASP A 218 -9.90 -14.84 6.82
CA ASP A 218 -11.31 -14.77 6.40
C ASP A 218 -11.45 -14.03 5.06
N ASN A 219 -10.55 -13.06 4.77
CA ASN A 219 -10.60 -12.27 3.54
C ASN A 219 -9.22 -11.85 3.04
N ILE A 220 -9.11 -11.73 1.71
CA ILE A 220 -7.92 -11.17 1.04
C ILE A 220 -8.36 -10.04 0.12
N CYS A 221 -7.92 -8.84 0.42
CA CYS A 221 -8.12 -7.68 -0.42
C CYS A 221 -6.86 -7.40 -1.25
N LYS A 222 -6.89 -7.67 -2.56
CA LYS A 222 -5.79 -7.33 -3.45
C LYS A 222 -6.00 -5.95 -4.07
N LEU A 223 -5.29 -4.97 -3.58
CA LEU A 223 -5.29 -3.60 -4.08
C LEU A 223 -4.44 -3.47 -5.36
N LYS A 224 -4.77 -2.45 -6.13
CA LYS A 224 -4.05 -2.07 -7.35
C LYS A 224 -3.70 -0.59 -7.28
N SER A 225 -2.56 -0.24 -7.85
CA SER A 225 -2.20 1.16 -8.11
C SER A 225 -2.67 1.59 -9.50
N LEU A 226 -2.23 2.76 -9.95
CA LEU A 226 -2.35 3.20 -11.33
C LEU A 226 -1.00 3.08 -12.04
N CYS A 227 -1.00 2.67 -13.30
CA CYS A 227 0.23 2.52 -14.07
C CYS A 227 0.86 3.88 -14.37
N SER A 228 2.08 4.12 -13.88
CA SER A 228 2.81 5.38 -14.06
C SER A 228 3.19 5.67 -15.51
N GLU A 229 3.25 4.64 -16.36
CA GLU A 229 3.60 4.78 -17.77
C GLU A 229 2.37 5.02 -18.65
N CYS A 230 1.29 4.28 -18.44
CA CYS A 230 0.08 4.44 -19.23
C CYS A 230 -0.61 5.77 -18.95
N ARG A 231 -0.76 6.15 -17.69
CA ARG A 231 -1.41 7.40 -17.22
C ARG A 231 -2.82 7.63 -17.74
N ASP A 232 -3.54 6.56 -18.04
CA ASP A 232 -4.88 6.52 -18.62
C ASP A 232 -5.91 5.79 -17.75
N GLY A 233 -5.55 5.54 -16.48
CA GLY A 233 -6.37 4.76 -15.56
C GLY A 233 -6.06 3.26 -15.55
N THR A 234 -5.15 2.77 -16.41
CA THR A 234 -4.73 1.36 -16.41
C THR A 234 -4.19 0.96 -15.04
N PRO A 235 -4.67 -0.17 -14.44
CA PRO A 235 -4.19 -0.63 -13.15
C PRO A 235 -2.70 -0.99 -13.15
N GLY A 236 -1.95 -0.44 -12.18
CA GLY A 236 -0.58 -0.82 -11.85
C GLY A 236 -0.59 -2.03 -10.90
N LEU A 237 -0.03 -3.14 -11.34
CA LEU A 237 -0.07 -4.42 -10.64
C LEU A 237 1.25 -4.78 -9.95
N PHE A 238 2.35 -4.15 -10.35
CA PHE A 238 3.69 -4.52 -9.90
C PHE A 238 4.47 -3.30 -9.45
N SER A 239 5.29 -3.49 -8.40
CA SER A 239 6.30 -2.52 -7.96
C SER A 239 7.53 -2.67 -8.85
N TYR A 240 7.76 -1.75 -9.79
CA TYR A 240 8.95 -1.78 -10.65
C TYR A 240 10.05 -0.94 -10.01
N ARG A 241 11.27 -1.49 -9.86
CA ARG A 241 12.43 -0.78 -9.34
C ARG A 241 13.12 0.02 -10.46
N ILE A 242 13.23 1.33 -10.24
CA ILE A 242 13.86 2.25 -11.18
C ILE A 242 15.38 2.14 -11.10
N THR A 243 15.90 2.01 -9.89
CA THR A 243 17.33 1.93 -9.58
C THR A 243 17.92 0.54 -9.90
N ASN A 244 19.24 0.43 -9.79
CA ASN A 244 19.98 -0.77 -10.22
C ASN A 244 20.35 -1.69 -9.04
N GLU A 245 19.95 -1.31 -7.81
CA GLU A 245 20.23 -2.16 -6.65
C GLU A 245 19.56 -3.53 -6.81
N VAL A 246 20.32 -4.57 -6.44
CA VAL A 246 19.90 -5.98 -6.56
C VAL A 246 19.25 -6.51 -5.29
N ASN A 247 19.42 -5.84 -4.15
CA ASN A 247 18.83 -6.26 -2.88
C ASN A 247 17.31 -6.35 -2.98
N GLN A 248 16.70 -7.38 -2.41
CA GLN A 248 15.26 -7.56 -2.44
C GLN A 248 14.51 -6.35 -1.87
N VAL A 249 15.01 -5.79 -0.78
CA VAL A 249 14.46 -4.61 -0.11
C VAL A 249 15.41 -3.44 -0.25
N VAL A 250 14.93 -2.34 -0.81
CA VAL A 250 15.61 -1.03 -0.84
C VAL A 250 14.64 0.00 -0.30
N ILE A 251 15.04 0.69 0.75
CA ILE A 251 14.22 1.72 1.39
C ILE A 251 14.19 2.97 0.52
N GLY A 252 13.00 3.55 0.34
CA GLY A 252 12.78 4.78 -0.40
C GLY A 252 11.71 4.63 -1.48
N VAL A 253 10.74 5.52 -1.43
CA VAL A 253 9.59 5.50 -2.38
C VAL A 253 10.00 5.89 -3.79
N ASP A 254 11.02 6.75 -3.92
CA ASP A 254 11.53 7.26 -5.20
C ASP A 254 12.23 6.19 -6.05
N ASN A 255 12.59 5.06 -5.43
CA ASN A 255 13.22 3.93 -6.10
C ASN A 255 12.24 3.07 -6.90
N TYR A 256 10.95 3.33 -6.79
CA TYR A 256 9.91 2.45 -7.34
C TYR A 256 8.84 3.23 -8.08
N LYS A 257 8.22 2.55 -9.05
CA LYS A 257 7.00 3.01 -9.70
C LYS A 257 6.03 1.84 -9.95
N PRO A 258 4.71 2.07 -9.84
CA PRO A 258 3.72 1.05 -10.12
C PRO A 258 3.50 0.91 -11.62
N LEU A 259 3.50 -0.32 -12.13
CA LEU A 259 3.34 -0.61 -13.55
C LEU A 259 2.29 -1.69 -13.81
N CYS A 260 1.60 -1.56 -14.93
CA CYS A 260 0.81 -2.65 -15.50
C CYS A 260 1.73 -3.75 -16.08
N ARG A 261 1.17 -4.90 -16.42
CA ARG A 261 1.92 -6.06 -16.92
C ARG A 261 2.69 -5.76 -18.20
N VAL A 262 2.11 -5.01 -19.12
CA VAL A 262 2.73 -4.66 -20.41
C VAL A 262 3.92 -3.73 -20.19
N CYS A 263 3.72 -2.64 -19.46
CA CYS A 263 4.79 -1.66 -19.19
C CYS A 263 5.92 -2.25 -18.35
N TYR A 264 5.59 -3.10 -17.36
CA TYR A 264 6.58 -3.80 -16.56
C TYR A 264 7.48 -4.68 -17.43
N LYS A 265 6.90 -5.52 -18.31
CA LYS A 265 7.65 -6.40 -19.21
C LYS A 265 8.53 -5.59 -20.16
N ARG A 266 7.99 -4.54 -20.79
CA ARG A 266 8.73 -3.67 -21.71
C ARG A 266 9.95 -3.04 -21.04
N LEU A 267 9.76 -2.38 -19.90
CA LEU A 267 10.83 -1.68 -19.20
C LEU A 267 11.88 -2.64 -18.60
N THR A 268 11.50 -3.86 -18.24
CA THR A 268 12.45 -4.89 -17.81
C THR A 268 13.38 -5.28 -18.97
N ILE A 269 12.84 -5.56 -20.14
CA ILE A 269 13.63 -5.89 -21.34
C ILE A 269 14.54 -4.72 -21.73
N GLU A 270 14.03 -3.49 -21.73
CA GLU A 270 14.82 -2.29 -22.03
C GLU A 270 15.97 -2.08 -21.02
N LYS A 271 15.74 -2.42 -19.75
CA LYS A 271 16.75 -2.33 -18.70
C LYS A 271 17.84 -3.39 -18.90
N GLU A 272 17.47 -4.64 -19.15
CA GLU A 272 18.38 -5.77 -19.41
C GLU A 272 19.24 -5.54 -20.65
N SER A 273 18.67 -5.05 -21.76
CA SER A 273 19.40 -4.77 -22.98
C SER A 273 20.45 -3.65 -22.83
N LYS A 274 20.20 -2.67 -21.98
CA LYS A 274 21.19 -1.64 -21.66
C LYS A 274 22.38 -2.17 -20.85
N TYR A 275 22.19 -3.20 -20.04
CA TYR A 275 23.28 -3.86 -19.31
C TYR A 275 24.15 -4.67 -20.25
N THR A 276 23.55 -5.53 -21.08
CA THR A 276 24.29 -6.35 -22.05
C THR A 276 25.08 -5.50 -23.04
N ALA A 277 24.53 -4.34 -23.47
CA ALA A 277 25.26 -3.43 -24.36
C ALA A 277 26.46 -2.72 -23.69
N ARG A 278 26.42 -2.53 -22.36
CA ARG A 278 27.56 -1.96 -21.61
C ARG A 278 28.68 -2.98 -21.42
N ASP A 279 28.34 -4.24 -21.16
CA ASP A 279 29.33 -5.32 -20.98
C ASP A 279 30.06 -5.64 -22.27
N VAL A 280 29.45 -5.46 -23.45
CA VAL A 280 30.07 -5.66 -24.74
C VAL A 280 31.04 -4.52 -25.15
N ASN A 281 30.80 -3.28 -24.58
CA ASN A 281 31.64 -2.10 -24.83
C ASN A 281 32.67 -1.83 -23.73
N GLY A 282 32.67 -2.62 -22.66
CA GLY A 282 33.65 -2.55 -21.58
C GLY A 282 34.98 -3.14 -22.00
N VAL A 283 35.89 -2.30 -22.51
CA VAL A 283 37.28 -2.60 -22.75
C VAL A 283 37.92 -3.11 -21.45
N TYR A 284 38.36 -4.37 -21.45
CA TYR A 284 39.23 -4.89 -20.41
C TYR A 284 40.60 -4.22 -20.55
N ASN A 285 40.88 -3.19 -19.77
CA ASN A 285 42.24 -2.77 -19.49
C ASN A 285 42.77 -3.67 -18.36
N TYR A 286 43.42 -4.76 -18.72
CA TYR A 286 44.38 -5.42 -17.85
C TYR A 286 45.72 -4.67 -18.02
N ASP A 287 46.02 -3.77 -17.13
CA ASP A 287 47.37 -3.31 -16.89
C ASP A 287 48.13 -4.37 -16.10
N VAL A 288 49.21 -4.86 -16.71
CA VAL A 288 50.18 -5.83 -16.21
C VAL A 288 51.06 -5.21 -15.14
#